data_22bf094865063d6dd5b926f6a988978c
#
_entry.id   22bf094865063d6dd5b926f6a988978c
#
_cell.length_a   1.000
_cell.length_b   1.000
_cell.length_c   1.000
_cell.angle_alpha   90.00
_cell.angle_beta   90.00
_cell.angle_gamma   90.00
#
_symmetry.space_group_name_H-M   'P 1'
#
loop_
_entity.id
_entity.type
_entity.pdbx_description
1 polymer ?
#
loop_
_entity_poly.entity_id
_entity_poly.type
_entity_poly.pdbx_seq_one_letter_code
_entity_poly.pdbx_strand_id
1 'polypeptide(L)'
;DNLILHRKIFLEFMLPAAYGGFLTASMLEWTNYKGNLKPIATILAVLLLAGLVLLPFSPQTASFLVAAYWLALLLFCAWLFWLDRNTDNFTLLMLLAAFTVCQTAYAMTDSLKLLRAQVHLNMAAVMFVSIRVSILLGAEALKESTLKDPVFIPNVVYKNIAITFLLLHTVAELWFPAQTAAFTAFAVGFILLAKLRELHHHELLGKHYVRTYYFLQLFAAIGYLWIGINKLIDEPTADPLHM
;
A
#
# COMPACT_ATOMS: atom_id res chain seq x y z
N ASP A 1 -21.70 11.21 11.57
CA ASP A 1 -21.17 9.86 11.29
C ASP A 1 -19.71 9.70 11.67
N ASN A 2 -19.50 9.31 12.94
CA ASN A 2 -18.16 9.14 13.52
C ASN A 2 -17.28 8.14 12.72
N LEU A 3 -17.91 7.14 12.08
CA LEU A 3 -17.18 6.13 11.32
C LEU A 3 -16.56 6.68 10.02
N ILE A 4 -17.26 7.56 9.32
CA ILE A 4 -16.76 8.22 8.11
C ILE A 4 -15.62 9.16 8.47
N LEU A 5 -15.76 9.94 9.54
CA LEU A 5 -14.70 10.80 10.03
C LEU A 5 -13.46 10.01 10.43
N HIS A 6 -13.64 8.89 11.14
CA HIS A 6 -12.53 8.01 11.51
C HIS A 6 -11.78 7.47 10.27
N ARG A 7 -12.52 7.01 9.25
CA ARG A 7 -11.91 6.54 7.98
C ARG A 7 -11.17 7.66 7.26
N LYS A 8 -11.72 8.87 7.21
CA LYS A 8 -11.05 10.04 6.63
C LYS A 8 -9.75 10.36 7.37
N ILE A 9 -9.78 10.50 8.68
CA ILE A 9 -8.57 10.80 9.46
C ILE A 9 -7.49 9.73 9.23
N PHE A 10 -7.87 8.46 9.24
CA PHE A 10 -6.92 7.38 9.05
C PHE A 10 -6.31 7.37 7.63
N LEU A 11 -7.15 7.40 6.59
CA LEU A 11 -6.70 7.24 5.20
C LEU A 11 -6.12 8.52 4.61
N GLU A 12 -6.66 9.69 4.97
CA GLU A 12 -6.21 10.96 4.38
C GLU A 12 -5.11 11.67 5.19
N PHE A 13 -4.93 11.33 6.48
CA PHE A 13 -3.93 12.04 7.30
C PHE A 13 -2.91 11.10 7.95
N MET A 14 -3.33 10.05 8.65
CA MET A 14 -2.39 9.18 9.36
C MET A 14 -1.50 8.39 8.39
N LEU A 15 -2.08 7.74 7.39
CA LEU A 15 -1.32 6.97 6.42
C LEU A 15 -0.40 7.85 5.56
N PRO A 16 -0.87 8.97 4.94
CA PRO A 16 0.02 9.89 4.25
C PRO A 16 1.18 10.39 5.12
N ALA A 17 0.93 10.77 6.39
CA ALA A 17 1.99 11.18 7.30
C ALA A 17 3.04 10.07 7.50
N ALA A 18 2.60 8.82 7.67
CA ALA A 18 3.49 7.68 7.78
C ALA A 18 4.33 7.46 6.50
N TYR A 19 3.70 7.56 5.32
CA TYR A 19 4.41 7.45 4.04
C TYR A 19 5.41 8.58 3.83
N GLY A 20 5.04 9.83 4.12
CA GLY A 20 5.94 10.97 3.99
C GLY A 20 7.15 10.85 4.89
N GLY A 21 6.95 10.47 6.15
CA GLY A 21 8.03 10.23 7.09
C GLY A 21 8.95 9.08 6.65
N PHE A 22 8.35 7.95 6.26
CA PHE A 22 9.10 6.78 5.79
C PHE A 22 9.87 7.07 4.50
N LEU A 23 9.20 7.61 3.47
CA LEU A 23 9.83 7.85 2.18
C LEU A 23 10.91 8.93 2.25
N THR A 24 10.70 10.03 2.97
CA THR A 24 11.74 11.06 3.13
C THR A 24 12.98 10.50 3.85
N ALA A 25 12.83 9.61 4.83
CA ALA A 25 13.96 8.95 5.46
C ALA A 25 14.64 7.93 4.53
N SER A 26 13.85 7.09 3.85
CA SER A 26 14.37 6.00 3.02
C SER A 26 14.99 6.46 1.70
N MET A 27 14.60 7.64 1.16
CA MET A 27 15.14 8.15 -0.10
C MET A 27 16.65 8.39 -0.05
N LEU A 28 17.22 8.72 1.11
CA LEU A 28 18.67 8.87 1.29
C LEU A 28 19.41 7.54 1.09
N GLU A 29 18.78 6.41 1.44
CA GLU A 29 19.35 5.07 1.28
C GLU A 29 19.09 4.50 -0.12
N TRP A 30 18.00 4.92 -0.77
CA TRP A 30 17.56 4.37 -2.06
C TRP A 30 18.12 5.13 -3.25
N THR A 31 18.67 6.30 -3.02
CA THR A 31 19.30 7.17 -4.02
C THR A 31 20.64 7.66 -3.51
N ASN A 32 21.50 8.10 -4.44
CA ASN A 32 22.78 8.72 -4.09
C ASN A 32 22.64 10.19 -3.63
N TYR A 33 21.41 10.64 -3.38
CA TYR A 33 21.14 12.01 -2.99
C TYR A 33 21.62 12.30 -1.56
N LYS A 34 22.50 13.31 -1.43
CA LYS A 34 23.07 13.76 -0.14
C LYS A 34 22.59 15.16 0.28
N GLY A 35 21.56 15.65 -0.38
CA GLY A 35 21.03 16.99 -0.12
C GLY A 35 20.16 17.08 1.13
N ASN A 36 19.71 18.29 1.42
CA ASN A 36 18.86 18.58 2.57
C ASN A 36 17.39 18.25 2.25
N LEU A 37 16.79 17.35 3.02
CA LEU A 37 15.38 16.94 2.89
C LEU A 37 14.42 17.79 3.75
N LYS A 38 14.94 18.70 4.62
CA LYS A 38 14.09 19.52 5.50
C LYS A 38 13.02 20.33 4.73
N PRO A 39 13.33 20.97 3.58
CA PRO A 39 12.32 21.76 2.86
C PRO A 39 11.13 20.91 2.43
N ILE A 40 11.37 19.75 1.82
CA ILE A 40 10.28 18.88 1.37
C ILE A 40 9.49 18.30 2.55
N ALA A 41 10.17 17.87 3.61
CA ALA A 41 9.50 17.37 4.82
C ALA A 41 8.63 18.47 5.45
N THR A 42 9.09 19.73 5.45
CA THR A 42 8.29 20.86 5.95
C THR A 42 7.08 21.11 5.06
N ILE A 43 7.23 21.13 3.74
CA ILE A 43 6.09 21.31 2.80
C ILE A 43 5.05 20.22 3.02
N LEU A 44 5.46 18.94 3.10
CA LEU A 44 4.58 17.81 3.33
C LEU A 44 3.85 17.94 4.68
N ALA A 45 4.56 18.29 5.74
CA ALA A 45 3.96 18.50 7.07
C ALA A 45 2.94 19.66 7.06
N VAL A 46 3.27 20.78 6.44
CA VAL A 46 2.37 21.95 6.34
C VAL A 46 1.10 21.61 5.57
N LEU A 47 1.19 20.88 4.45
CA LEU A 47 0.02 20.48 3.67
C LEU A 47 -0.92 19.58 4.50
N LEU A 48 -0.40 18.59 5.23
CA LEU A 48 -1.23 17.72 6.07
C LEU A 48 -1.82 18.45 7.27
N LEU A 49 -1.04 19.28 7.97
CA LEU A 49 -1.52 20.06 9.12
C LEU A 49 -2.59 21.06 8.70
N ALA A 50 -2.37 21.77 7.58
CA ALA A 50 -3.38 22.68 7.03
C ALA A 50 -4.66 21.94 6.65
N GLY A 51 -4.54 20.77 6.02
CA GLY A 51 -5.69 19.91 5.72
C GLY A 51 -6.44 19.47 6.98
N LEU A 52 -5.72 19.02 8.01
CA LEU A 52 -6.32 18.59 9.27
C LEU A 52 -7.06 19.73 9.99
N VAL A 53 -6.49 20.93 10.00
CA VAL A 53 -7.12 22.13 10.59
C VAL A 53 -8.36 22.53 9.80
N LEU A 54 -8.35 22.42 8.48
CA LEU A 54 -9.48 22.77 7.62
C LEU A 54 -10.56 21.68 7.57
N LEU A 55 -10.27 20.46 7.97
CA LEU A 55 -11.22 19.34 7.89
C LEU A 55 -12.60 19.63 8.50
N PRO A 56 -12.73 20.23 9.70
CA PRO A 56 -14.04 20.52 10.29
C PRO A 56 -14.80 21.67 9.58
N PHE A 57 -14.10 22.55 8.86
CA PHE A 57 -14.68 23.73 8.21
C PHE A 57 -14.98 23.50 6.73
N SER A 58 -14.09 22.82 6.03
CA SER A 58 -14.19 22.51 4.61
C SER A 58 -13.54 21.17 4.29
N PRO A 59 -14.29 20.06 4.45
CA PRO A 59 -13.76 18.71 4.20
C PRO A 59 -13.21 18.52 2.79
N GLN A 60 -13.84 19.17 1.79
CA GLN A 60 -13.38 19.10 0.40
C GLN A 60 -12.04 19.80 0.20
N THR A 61 -11.87 21.01 0.75
CA THR A 61 -10.57 21.72 0.70
C THR A 61 -9.47 20.91 1.42
N ALA A 62 -9.80 20.30 2.55
CA ALA A 62 -8.89 19.41 3.26
C ALA A 62 -8.42 18.24 2.36
N SER A 63 -9.35 17.58 1.66
CA SER A 63 -9.02 16.48 0.72
C SER A 63 -8.17 16.94 -0.47
N PHE A 64 -8.35 18.17 -0.98
CA PHE A 64 -7.47 18.76 -2.00
C PHE A 64 -6.06 19.03 -1.48
N LEU A 65 -5.90 19.45 -0.22
CA LEU A 65 -4.57 19.61 0.38
C LEU A 65 -3.86 18.25 0.52
N VAL A 66 -4.58 17.19 0.83
CA VAL A 66 -4.03 15.83 0.82
C VAL A 66 -3.67 15.37 -0.60
N ALA A 67 -4.46 15.73 -1.61
CA ALA A 67 -4.10 15.47 -3.01
C ALA A 67 -2.81 16.21 -3.41
N ALA A 68 -2.67 17.47 -3.01
CA ALA A 68 -1.45 18.26 -3.20
C ALA A 68 -0.25 17.64 -2.47
N TYR A 69 -0.45 17.07 -1.28
CA TYR A 69 0.57 16.32 -0.55
C TYR A 69 1.08 15.11 -1.36
N TRP A 70 0.16 14.27 -1.89
CA TRP A 70 0.55 13.11 -2.70
C TRP A 70 1.28 13.52 -3.98
N LEU A 71 0.82 14.60 -4.62
CA LEU A 71 1.48 15.16 -5.80
C LEU A 71 2.89 15.67 -5.48
N ALA A 72 3.06 16.40 -4.37
CA ALA A 72 4.36 16.87 -3.94
C ALA A 72 5.33 15.70 -3.65
N LEU A 73 4.85 14.65 -3.00
CA LEU A 73 5.63 13.45 -2.71
C LEU A 73 5.99 12.69 -3.99
N LEU A 74 5.06 12.55 -4.94
CA LEU A 74 5.30 11.96 -6.25
C LEU A 74 6.36 12.72 -7.04
N LEU A 75 6.23 14.05 -7.14
CA LEU A 75 7.18 14.90 -7.87
C LEU A 75 8.58 14.87 -7.25
N PHE A 76 8.64 14.85 -5.91
CA PHE A 76 9.90 14.73 -5.19
C PHE A 76 10.59 13.39 -5.47
N CYS A 77 9.88 12.27 -5.35
CA CYS A 77 10.43 10.94 -5.65
C CYS A 77 10.82 10.81 -7.13
N ALA A 78 10.00 11.31 -8.05
CA ALA A 78 10.30 11.31 -9.48
C ALA A 78 11.58 12.11 -9.80
N TRP A 79 11.73 13.27 -9.17
CA TRP A 79 12.93 14.10 -9.32
C TRP A 79 14.19 13.38 -8.82
N LEU A 80 14.13 12.73 -7.64
CA LEU A 80 15.26 11.97 -7.10
C LEU A 80 15.66 10.80 -7.99
N PHE A 81 14.69 10.04 -8.51
CA PHE A 81 14.97 8.90 -9.39
C PHE A 81 15.50 9.34 -10.75
N TRP A 82 15.08 10.50 -11.24
CA TRP A 82 15.69 11.11 -12.43
C TRP A 82 17.17 11.43 -12.19
N LEU A 83 17.51 12.07 -11.07
CA LEU A 83 18.89 12.41 -10.74
C LEU A 83 19.78 11.17 -10.63
N ASP A 84 19.26 10.10 -10.01
CA ASP A 84 20.01 8.86 -9.76
C ASP A 84 20.00 7.91 -10.96
N ARG A 85 19.20 8.19 -12.00
CA ARG A 85 18.94 7.31 -13.16
C ARG A 85 18.55 5.88 -12.75
N ASN A 86 17.92 5.73 -11.59
CA ASN A 86 17.54 4.44 -11.03
C ASN A 86 16.13 4.08 -11.46
N THR A 87 16.00 2.97 -12.21
CA THR A 87 14.70 2.43 -12.66
C THR A 87 14.12 1.38 -11.73
N ASP A 88 14.87 0.90 -10.74
CA ASP A 88 14.46 -0.22 -9.88
C ASP A 88 13.24 0.12 -9.00
N ASN A 89 13.02 1.40 -8.76
CA ASN A 89 11.94 1.91 -7.93
C ASN A 89 10.73 2.45 -8.73
N PHE A 90 10.64 2.14 -10.04
CA PHE A 90 9.53 2.59 -10.89
C PHE A 90 8.15 2.20 -10.31
N THR A 91 8.04 1.02 -9.70
CA THR A 91 6.82 0.57 -9.02
C THR A 91 6.35 1.55 -7.93
N LEU A 92 7.29 2.20 -7.21
CA LEU A 92 6.94 3.21 -6.22
C LEU A 92 6.31 4.44 -6.88
N LEU A 93 6.86 4.92 -8.01
CA LEU A 93 6.27 6.06 -8.73
C LEU A 93 4.87 5.73 -9.24
N MET A 94 4.64 4.52 -9.74
CA MET A 94 3.31 4.06 -10.15
C MET A 94 2.33 4.06 -8.98
N LEU A 95 2.74 3.60 -7.81
CA LEU A 95 1.91 3.62 -6.59
C LEU A 95 1.60 5.05 -6.14
N LEU A 96 2.60 5.94 -6.10
CA LEU A 96 2.39 7.35 -5.74
C LEU A 96 1.49 8.08 -6.74
N ALA A 97 1.63 7.79 -8.05
CA ALA A 97 0.73 8.31 -9.08
C ALA A 97 -0.71 7.81 -8.86
N ALA A 98 -0.89 6.51 -8.56
CA ALA A 98 -2.20 5.94 -8.27
C ALA A 98 -2.85 6.59 -7.02
N PHE A 99 -2.07 6.82 -5.94
CA PHE A 99 -2.55 7.57 -4.78
C PHE A 99 -2.96 8.99 -5.14
N THR A 100 -2.13 9.70 -5.91
CA THR A 100 -2.41 11.09 -6.34
C THR A 100 -3.70 11.16 -7.14
N VAL A 101 -3.88 10.27 -8.12
CA VAL A 101 -5.09 10.22 -8.97
C VAL A 101 -6.32 9.86 -8.13
N CYS A 102 -6.23 8.83 -7.30
CA CYS A 102 -7.33 8.36 -6.47
C CYS A 102 -7.77 9.43 -5.45
N GLN A 103 -6.80 10.10 -4.80
CA GLN A 103 -7.09 11.17 -3.85
C GLN A 103 -7.67 12.42 -4.53
N THR A 104 -7.15 12.80 -5.72
CA THR A 104 -7.70 13.93 -6.47
C THR A 104 -9.13 13.64 -6.91
N ALA A 105 -9.40 12.44 -7.44
CA ALA A 105 -10.75 12.03 -7.81
C ALA A 105 -11.70 12.00 -6.60
N TYR A 106 -11.19 11.54 -5.43
CA TYR A 106 -11.96 11.55 -4.19
C TYR A 106 -12.29 12.99 -3.75
N ALA A 107 -11.33 13.90 -3.78
CA ALA A 107 -11.54 15.32 -3.44
C ALA A 107 -12.58 15.99 -4.36
N MET A 108 -12.69 15.54 -5.63
CA MET A 108 -13.67 16.06 -6.58
C MET A 108 -15.07 15.49 -6.41
N THR A 109 -15.20 14.22 -5.99
CA THR A 109 -16.48 13.48 -6.06
C THR A 109 -17.02 13.06 -4.69
N ASP A 110 -16.23 13.10 -3.63
CA ASP A 110 -16.50 12.58 -2.28
C ASP A 110 -17.02 11.11 -2.29
N SER A 111 -16.60 10.34 -3.27
CA SER A 111 -17.06 8.98 -3.49
C SER A 111 -16.43 7.99 -2.51
N LEU A 112 -17.23 7.32 -1.70
CA LEU A 112 -16.78 6.28 -0.76
C LEU A 112 -16.08 5.10 -1.46
N LYS A 113 -16.37 4.85 -2.76
CA LYS A 113 -15.68 3.83 -3.55
C LYS A 113 -14.19 4.17 -3.71
N LEU A 114 -13.88 5.45 -3.97
CA LEU A 114 -12.48 5.92 -4.08
C LEU A 114 -11.75 5.84 -2.73
N LEU A 115 -12.44 6.11 -1.64
CA LEU A 115 -11.86 5.94 -0.30
C LEU A 115 -11.55 4.46 0.00
N ARG A 116 -12.41 3.52 -0.42
CA ARG A 116 -12.12 2.08 -0.35
C ARG A 116 -10.95 1.68 -1.23
N ALA A 117 -10.88 2.21 -2.46
CA ALA A 117 -9.76 1.96 -3.36
C ALA A 117 -8.41 2.34 -2.74
N GLN A 118 -8.35 3.42 -1.95
CA GLN A 118 -7.14 3.79 -1.21
C GLN A 118 -6.68 2.72 -0.22
N VAL A 119 -7.58 1.93 0.37
CA VAL A 119 -7.20 0.79 1.23
C VAL A 119 -6.40 -0.24 0.45
N HIS A 120 -6.82 -0.56 -0.78
CA HIS A 120 -6.12 -1.52 -1.62
C HIS A 120 -4.79 -0.97 -2.14
N LEU A 121 -4.73 0.33 -2.46
CA LEU A 121 -3.47 1.01 -2.78
C LEU A 121 -2.50 1.00 -1.60
N ASN A 122 -3.00 1.21 -0.36
CA ASN A 122 -2.18 1.10 0.84
C ASN A 122 -1.64 -0.32 1.03
N MET A 123 -2.45 -1.36 0.77
CA MET A 123 -1.96 -2.73 0.81
C MET A 123 -0.90 -3.00 -0.26
N ALA A 124 -1.04 -2.44 -1.46
CA ALA A 124 -0.02 -2.54 -2.50
C ALA A 124 1.30 -1.85 -2.09
N ALA A 125 1.23 -0.69 -1.42
CA ALA A 125 2.40 -0.01 -0.87
C ALA A 125 3.05 -0.80 0.28
N VAL A 126 2.26 -1.41 1.17
CA VAL A 126 2.76 -2.34 2.19
C VAL A 126 3.48 -3.52 1.54
N MET A 127 2.93 -4.09 0.46
CA MET A 127 3.59 -5.17 -0.27
C MET A 127 4.89 -4.70 -0.96
N PHE A 128 4.96 -3.46 -1.44
CA PHE A 128 6.20 -2.89 -1.97
C PHE A 128 7.31 -2.85 -0.90
N VAL A 129 6.99 -2.41 0.32
CA VAL A 129 7.94 -2.34 1.44
C VAL A 129 8.23 -3.72 2.01
N SER A 130 7.29 -4.65 1.94
CA SER A 130 7.34 -5.97 2.57
C SER A 130 8.58 -6.78 2.22
N ILE A 131 9.15 -6.60 1.02
CA ILE A 131 10.36 -7.31 0.59
C ILE A 131 11.58 -6.91 1.44
N ARG A 132 11.69 -5.62 1.78
CA ARG A 132 12.79 -5.11 2.61
C ARG A 132 12.67 -5.63 4.04
N VAL A 133 11.43 -5.66 4.55
CA VAL A 133 11.13 -6.23 5.86
C VAL A 133 11.46 -7.74 5.86
N SER A 134 11.05 -8.48 4.81
CA SER A 134 11.38 -9.91 4.68
C SER A 134 12.90 -10.15 4.66
N ILE A 135 13.66 -9.33 3.90
CA ILE A 135 15.12 -9.44 3.86
C ILE A 135 15.73 -9.20 5.24
N LEU A 136 15.31 -8.12 5.91
CA LEU A 136 15.84 -7.75 7.22
C LEU A 136 15.56 -8.84 8.26
N LEU A 137 14.30 -9.25 8.39
CA LEU A 137 13.88 -10.25 9.37
C LEU A 137 14.44 -11.64 9.05
N GLY A 138 14.45 -12.03 7.77
CA GLY A 138 14.99 -13.31 7.32
C GLY A 138 16.50 -13.40 7.51
N ALA A 139 17.24 -12.34 7.16
CA ALA A 139 18.68 -12.31 7.35
C ALA A 139 19.06 -12.36 8.84
N GLU A 140 18.34 -11.62 9.70
CA GLU A 140 18.60 -11.62 11.13
C GLU A 140 18.27 -12.98 11.77
N ALA A 141 17.14 -13.58 11.39
CA ALA A 141 16.77 -14.90 11.88
C ALA A 141 17.78 -15.99 11.49
N LEU A 142 18.34 -15.91 10.28
CA LEU A 142 19.34 -16.86 9.81
C LEU A 142 20.70 -16.68 10.46
N LYS A 143 21.12 -15.46 10.82
CA LYS A 143 22.35 -15.24 11.62
C LYS A 143 22.32 -15.95 12.97
N GLU A 144 21.12 -16.03 13.56
CA GLU A 144 20.90 -16.71 14.83
C GLU A 144 20.65 -18.23 14.67
N SER A 145 20.72 -18.75 13.44
CA SER A 145 20.53 -20.18 13.15
C SER A 145 21.84 -20.95 13.24
N THR A 146 21.75 -22.28 13.29
CA THR A 146 22.90 -23.18 13.31
C THR A 146 23.45 -23.50 11.90
N LEU A 147 22.86 -22.94 10.87
CA LEU A 147 23.24 -23.20 9.47
C LEU A 147 24.56 -22.49 9.11
N LYS A 148 25.39 -23.13 8.32
CA LYS A 148 26.63 -22.52 7.81
C LYS A 148 26.30 -21.59 6.64
N ASP A 149 26.68 -20.31 6.79
CA ASP A 149 26.54 -19.25 5.75
C ASP A 149 25.16 -19.17 5.10
N PRO A 150 24.07 -19.13 5.87
CA PRO A 150 22.74 -19.09 5.32
C PRO A 150 22.45 -17.71 4.70
N VAL A 151 21.93 -17.71 3.46
CA VAL A 151 21.51 -16.49 2.75
C VAL A 151 19.99 -16.49 2.62
N PHE A 152 19.33 -15.46 3.11
CA PHE A 152 17.90 -15.26 2.88
C PHE A 152 17.67 -14.66 1.49
N ILE A 153 16.92 -15.37 0.64
CA ILE A 153 16.57 -14.92 -0.70
C ILE A 153 15.06 -14.65 -0.75
N PRO A 154 14.64 -13.38 -0.79
CA PRO A 154 13.23 -13.04 -0.87
C PRO A 154 12.67 -13.34 -2.27
N ASN A 155 11.39 -13.64 -2.36
CA ASN A 155 10.74 -13.89 -3.63
C ASN A 155 10.21 -12.60 -4.27
N VAL A 156 11.06 -11.94 -5.07
CA VAL A 156 10.72 -10.70 -5.77
C VAL A 156 9.56 -10.88 -6.75
N VAL A 157 9.45 -12.06 -7.36
CA VAL A 157 8.38 -12.37 -8.33
C VAL A 157 7.02 -12.32 -7.64
N TYR A 158 6.86 -12.99 -6.50
CA TYR A 158 5.59 -12.96 -5.76
C TYR A 158 5.23 -11.56 -5.25
N LYS A 159 6.22 -10.75 -4.84
CA LYS A 159 5.98 -9.35 -4.50
C LYS A 159 5.39 -8.57 -5.67
N ASN A 160 6.02 -8.65 -6.84
CA ASN A 160 5.57 -7.89 -8.01
C ASN A 160 4.18 -8.34 -8.48
N ILE A 161 3.94 -9.66 -8.49
CA ILE A 161 2.62 -10.21 -8.83
C ILE A 161 1.58 -9.74 -7.80
N ALA A 162 1.88 -9.76 -6.50
CA ALA A 162 0.97 -9.30 -5.45
C ALA A 162 0.58 -7.83 -5.65
N ILE A 163 1.55 -6.94 -5.93
CA ILE A 163 1.29 -5.53 -6.22
C ILE A 163 0.42 -5.39 -7.46
N THR A 164 0.73 -6.13 -8.54
CA THR A 164 -0.05 -6.09 -9.79
C THR A 164 -1.51 -6.51 -9.55
N PHE A 165 -1.73 -7.62 -8.83
CA PHE A 165 -3.09 -8.08 -8.54
C PHE A 165 -3.84 -7.14 -7.58
N LEU A 166 -3.16 -6.48 -6.64
CA LEU A 166 -3.76 -5.46 -5.79
C LEU A 166 -4.19 -4.23 -6.61
N LEU A 167 -3.38 -3.79 -7.56
CA LEU A 167 -3.75 -2.71 -8.48
C LEU A 167 -4.91 -3.13 -9.39
N LEU A 168 -4.89 -4.34 -9.93
CA LEU A 168 -6.00 -4.87 -10.73
C LEU A 168 -7.28 -4.98 -9.90
N HIS A 169 -7.19 -5.41 -8.64
CA HIS A 169 -8.34 -5.45 -7.75
C HIS A 169 -8.88 -4.05 -7.45
N THR A 170 -7.99 -3.06 -7.24
CA THR A 170 -8.39 -1.65 -7.09
C THR A 170 -9.18 -1.15 -8.31
N VAL A 171 -8.70 -1.47 -9.51
CA VAL A 171 -9.39 -1.14 -10.77
C VAL A 171 -10.73 -1.87 -10.87
N ALA A 172 -10.76 -3.17 -10.53
CA ALA A 172 -11.97 -3.97 -10.55
C ALA A 172 -13.04 -3.45 -9.58
N GLU A 173 -12.64 -3.05 -8.38
CA GLU A 173 -13.52 -2.45 -7.37
C GLU A 173 -14.18 -1.14 -7.84
N LEU A 174 -13.46 -0.35 -8.66
CA LEU A 174 -13.95 0.95 -9.11
C LEU A 174 -14.88 0.86 -10.32
N TRP A 175 -14.58 0.00 -11.28
CA TRP A 175 -15.20 0.05 -12.62
C TRP A 175 -15.89 -1.24 -13.08
N PHE A 176 -15.72 -2.36 -12.38
CA PHE A 176 -16.25 -3.64 -12.83
C PHE A 176 -17.35 -4.16 -11.87
N PRO A 177 -18.17 -5.13 -12.34
CA PRO A 177 -19.16 -5.80 -11.49
C PRO A 177 -18.53 -6.47 -10.26
N ALA A 178 -19.34 -6.67 -9.23
CA ALA A 178 -18.90 -7.26 -7.96
C ALA A 178 -18.28 -8.65 -8.16
N GLN A 179 -18.75 -9.45 -9.12
CA GLN A 179 -18.15 -10.75 -9.46
C GLN A 179 -16.70 -10.62 -9.91
N THR A 180 -16.39 -9.68 -10.82
CA THR A 180 -15.01 -9.42 -11.26
C THR A 180 -14.14 -8.98 -10.09
N ALA A 181 -14.66 -8.09 -9.23
CA ALA A 181 -13.96 -7.66 -8.03
C ALA A 181 -13.77 -8.83 -7.03
N ALA A 182 -14.72 -9.76 -6.93
CA ALA A 182 -14.58 -10.96 -6.12
C ALA A 182 -13.44 -11.87 -6.60
N PHE A 183 -13.40 -12.17 -7.90
CA PHE A 183 -12.33 -13.03 -8.45
C PHE A 183 -10.95 -12.38 -8.36
N THR A 184 -10.84 -11.08 -8.54
CA THR A 184 -9.58 -10.36 -8.33
C THR A 184 -9.18 -10.35 -6.86
N ALA A 185 -10.12 -10.27 -5.90
CA ALA A 185 -9.84 -10.39 -4.48
C ALA A 185 -9.31 -11.79 -4.13
N PHE A 186 -9.91 -12.87 -4.68
CA PHE A 186 -9.37 -14.23 -4.53
C PHE A 186 -7.94 -14.33 -5.08
N ALA A 187 -7.68 -13.77 -6.26
CA ALA A 187 -6.35 -13.79 -6.84
C ALA A 187 -5.33 -13.10 -5.92
N VAL A 188 -5.69 -11.94 -5.33
CA VAL A 188 -4.85 -11.28 -4.30
C VAL A 188 -4.64 -12.19 -3.10
N GLY A 189 -5.69 -12.77 -2.55
CA GLY A 189 -5.59 -13.66 -1.38
C GLY A 189 -4.66 -14.85 -1.63
N PHE A 190 -4.80 -15.52 -2.78
CA PHE A 190 -3.96 -16.67 -3.13
C PHE A 190 -2.50 -16.28 -3.38
N ILE A 191 -2.21 -15.15 -4.03
CA ILE A 191 -0.82 -14.73 -4.24
C ILE A 191 -0.15 -14.30 -2.92
N LEU A 192 -0.90 -13.67 -1.99
CA LEU A 192 -0.39 -13.37 -0.66
C LEU A 192 -0.09 -14.64 0.14
N LEU A 193 -0.93 -15.68 0.04
CA LEU A 193 -0.63 -17.01 0.61
C LEU A 193 0.62 -17.64 -0.02
N ALA A 194 0.75 -17.57 -1.34
CA ALA A 194 1.93 -18.09 -2.03
C ALA A 194 3.21 -17.36 -1.61
N LYS A 195 3.13 -16.04 -1.35
CA LYS A 195 4.25 -15.24 -0.87
C LYS A 195 4.74 -15.69 0.51
N LEU A 196 3.87 -16.19 1.38
CA LEU A 196 4.25 -16.70 2.71
C LEU A 196 5.31 -17.81 2.65
N ARG A 197 5.41 -18.52 1.50
CA ARG A 197 6.38 -19.59 1.31
C ARG A 197 7.83 -19.15 1.55
N GLU A 198 8.15 -17.88 1.30
CA GLU A 198 9.50 -17.33 1.53
C GLU A 198 9.93 -17.38 3.01
N LEU A 199 8.95 -17.32 3.94
CA LEU A 199 9.15 -17.35 5.38
C LEU A 199 8.81 -18.69 6.03
N HIS A 200 8.26 -19.65 5.26
CA HIS A 200 7.75 -20.93 5.76
C HIS A 200 8.88 -21.94 5.95
N HIS A 201 9.84 -21.59 6.80
CA HIS A 201 10.95 -22.46 7.20
C HIS A 201 10.99 -22.55 8.72
N HIS A 202 11.27 -23.75 9.24
CA HIS A 202 11.31 -24.00 10.69
C HIS A 202 12.25 -23.05 11.42
N GLU A 203 13.44 -22.82 10.87
CA GLU A 203 14.46 -21.92 11.45
C GLU A 203 13.94 -20.47 11.54
N LEU A 204 13.21 -20.01 10.53
CA LEU A 204 12.66 -18.65 10.49
C LEU A 204 11.46 -18.52 11.42
N LEU A 205 10.50 -19.45 11.37
CA LEU A 205 9.27 -19.41 12.19
C LEU A 205 9.54 -19.67 13.68
N GLY A 206 10.70 -20.21 14.03
CA GLY A 206 11.16 -20.29 15.41
C GLY A 206 11.32 -18.93 16.08
N LYS A 207 11.60 -17.86 15.29
CA LYS A 207 11.79 -16.51 15.79
C LYS A 207 10.45 -15.77 15.90
N HIS A 208 10.16 -15.20 17.08
CA HIS A 208 8.87 -14.55 17.34
C HIS A 208 8.57 -13.37 16.41
N TYR A 209 9.57 -12.55 16.06
CA TYR A 209 9.41 -11.40 15.17
C TYR A 209 9.09 -11.82 13.71
N VAL A 210 9.70 -12.92 13.20
CA VAL A 210 9.37 -13.49 11.90
C VAL A 210 7.95 -14.07 11.91
N ARG A 211 7.60 -14.78 12.99
CA ARG A 211 6.28 -15.36 13.17
C ARG A 211 5.19 -14.29 13.22
N THR A 212 5.43 -13.17 13.92
CA THR A 212 4.49 -12.03 13.93
C THR A 212 4.28 -11.47 12.53
N TYR A 213 5.36 -11.25 11.79
CA TYR A 213 5.27 -10.77 10.41
C TYR A 213 4.58 -11.76 9.47
N TYR A 214 4.84 -13.07 9.63
CA TYR A 214 4.17 -14.14 8.91
C TYR A 214 2.64 -14.09 9.14
N PHE A 215 2.20 -13.98 10.39
CA PHE A 215 0.78 -13.90 10.72
C PHE A 215 0.13 -12.62 10.18
N LEU A 216 0.81 -11.48 10.18
CA LEU A 216 0.28 -10.26 9.57
C LEU A 216 -0.02 -10.45 8.08
N GLN A 217 0.89 -11.07 7.33
CA GLN A 217 0.67 -11.39 5.92
C GLN A 217 -0.42 -12.45 5.73
N LEU A 218 -0.50 -13.46 6.59
CA LEU A 218 -1.54 -14.48 6.57
C LEU A 218 -2.92 -13.85 6.78
N PHE A 219 -3.08 -12.97 7.76
CA PHE A 219 -4.35 -12.27 8.00
C PHE A 219 -4.74 -11.36 6.82
N ALA A 220 -3.78 -10.70 6.19
CA ALA A 220 -4.04 -9.93 4.97
C ALA A 220 -4.57 -10.84 3.84
N ALA A 221 -3.97 -12.01 3.64
CA ALA A 221 -4.43 -12.98 2.66
C ALA A 221 -5.85 -13.48 2.95
N ILE A 222 -6.13 -13.87 4.20
CA ILE A 222 -7.47 -14.31 4.65
C ILE A 222 -8.48 -13.16 4.44
N GLY A 223 -8.11 -11.92 4.75
CA GLY A 223 -8.96 -10.74 4.55
C GLY A 223 -9.39 -10.58 3.09
N TYR A 224 -8.48 -10.74 2.14
CA TYR A 224 -8.83 -10.67 0.70
C TYR A 224 -9.69 -11.85 0.25
N LEU A 225 -9.45 -13.07 0.74
CA LEU A 225 -10.34 -14.22 0.47
C LEU A 225 -11.74 -13.95 1.01
N TRP A 226 -11.83 -13.37 2.20
CA TRP A 226 -13.11 -12.99 2.81
C TRP A 226 -13.84 -11.90 2.02
N ILE A 227 -13.12 -10.87 1.53
CA ILE A 227 -13.69 -9.86 0.63
C ILE A 227 -14.27 -10.52 -0.62
N GLY A 228 -13.54 -11.46 -1.22
CA GLY A 228 -14.02 -12.20 -2.39
C GLY A 228 -15.31 -12.97 -2.12
N ILE A 229 -15.37 -13.70 -0.98
CA ILE A 229 -16.56 -14.45 -0.56
C ILE A 229 -17.76 -13.51 -0.37
N ASN A 230 -17.61 -12.44 0.40
CA ASN A 230 -18.70 -11.49 0.66
C ASN A 230 -19.24 -10.87 -0.63
N LYS A 231 -18.38 -10.50 -1.58
CA LYS A 231 -18.83 -9.95 -2.85
C LYS A 231 -19.58 -10.93 -3.74
N LEU A 232 -19.36 -12.24 -3.59
CA LEU A 232 -20.15 -13.27 -4.29
C LEU A 232 -21.49 -13.54 -3.61
N ILE A 233 -21.57 -13.41 -2.28
CA ILE A 233 -22.79 -13.68 -1.52
C ILE A 233 -23.76 -12.48 -1.60
N ASP A 234 -23.22 -11.25 -1.52
CA ASP A 234 -24.01 -10.02 -1.52
C ASP A 234 -24.53 -9.61 -2.91
N GLU A 235 -24.11 -10.28 -4.01
CA GLU A 235 -24.74 -10.07 -5.30
C GLU A 235 -26.14 -10.67 -5.29
N PRO A 236 -27.20 -9.87 -5.50
CA PRO A 236 -28.49 -10.43 -5.86
C PRO A 236 -28.27 -11.23 -7.15
N THR A 237 -28.58 -12.51 -7.09
CA THR A 237 -28.58 -13.42 -8.25
C THR A 237 -29.15 -12.68 -9.45
N ALA A 238 -28.36 -12.66 -10.53
CA ALA A 238 -28.61 -11.94 -11.78
C ALA A 238 -30.11 -11.77 -12.06
N ASP A 239 -30.49 -10.52 -12.27
CA ASP A 239 -31.84 -10.16 -12.68
C ASP A 239 -32.22 -11.06 -13.88
N PRO A 240 -33.27 -11.95 -13.77
CA PRO A 240 -33.63 -12.86 -14.85
C PRO A 240 -34.05 -12.16 -16.15
N LEU A 241 -34.09 -10.83 -16.18
CA LEU A 241 -34.42 -9.99 -17.33
C LEU A 241 -33.25 -9.70 -18.28
N HIS A 242 -32.04 -10.22 -18.02
CA HIS A 242 -30.87 -10.09 -18.89
C HIS A 242 -30.45 -11.40 -19.57
N MET A 243 -31.39 -12.37 -19.73
CA MET A 243 -31.23 -13.48 -20.66
C MET A 243 -31.96 -13.22 -21.95
#